data_013b8d4058be1e15b0bd502b4677be43
#
_entry.id   013b8d4058be1e15b0bd502b4677be43
#
_cell.length_a   1.000
_cell.length_b   1.000
_cell.length_c   1.000
_cell.angle_alpha   90.00
_cell.angle_beta   90.00
_cell.angle_gamma   90.00
#
_symmetry.space_group_name_H-M   'P 1'
#
loop_
_entity.id
_entity.type
_entity.pdbx_description
1 polymer ?
#
loop_
_entity_poly.entity_id
_entity_poly.type
_entity_poly.pdbx_seq_one_letter_code
_entity_poly.pdbx_strand_id
1 'polypeptide(L)'
;AARPSSPRPPLPREVSGHQRMIRLLARLAAETAQQNPWLGRKMVDVWQTRLDSLAANDPKHHFLIGHLALAREESRLGAEASVIDHLTAAHALLPAAQNRMPPHIPNQVRYRLGLAYLRLGETQNCCAQHSGESCILPIAGQGIHQRPHGSREASKMFLEVLAHAEPDSSDFL
;
A
#
# COMPACT_ATOMS: atom_id res chain seq x y z
N ALA A 1 -11.69 -77.38 -8.72
CA ALA A 1 -11.83 -76.37 -7.66
C ALA A 1 -11.17 -75.09 -8.15
N ALA A 2 -11.98 -74.03 -8.45
CA ALA A 2 -11.50 -72.69 -8.85
C ALA A 2 -11.05 -71.92 -7.61
N ARG A 3 -9.84 -71.31 -7.66
CA ARG A 3 -9.33 -70.47 -6.61
C ARG A 3 -10.17 -69.15 -6.57
N PRO A 4 -10.59 -68.68 -5.39
CA PRO A 4 -11.25 -67.45 -5.29
C PRO A 4 -10.22 -66.27 -5.62
N SER A 5 -10.56 -65.44 -6.57
CA SER A 5 -9.76 -64.23 -6.93
C SER A 5 -9.81 -63.23 -5.78
N SER A 6 -8.63 -62.91 -5.23
CA SER A 6 -8.51 -61.86 -4.23
C SER A 6 -9.04 -60.50 -4.79
N PRO A 7 -9.79 -59.72 -4.02
CA PRO A 7 -10.27 -58.44 -4.48
C PRO A 7 -9.08 -57.52 -4.79
N ARG A 8 -9.09 -56.92 -5.98
CA ARG A 8 -8.08 -55.96 -6.41
C ARG A 8 -8.09 -54.74 -5.45
N PRO A 9 -6.93 -54.32 -4.94
CA PRO A 9 -6.87 -53.14 -4.07
C PRO A 9 -7.47 -51.94 -4.80
N PRO A 10 -8.22 -51.07 -4.09
CA PRO A 10 -8.80 -49.86 -4.70
C PRO A 10 -7.69 -49.00 -5.27
N LEU A 11 -7.88 -48.52 -6.49
CA LEU A 11 -6.99 -47.55 -7.13
C LEU A 11 -6.86 -46.31 -6.25
N PRO A 12 -5.66 -45.74 -6.15
CA PRO A 12 -5.47 -44.46 -5.40
C PRO A 12 -6.49 -43.46 -5.90
N ARG A 13 -7.23 -42.83 -4.97
CA ARG A 13 -8.18 -41.76 -5.32
C ARG A 13 -7.43 -40.69 -6.10
N GLU A 14 -7.77 -40.50 -7.36
CA GLU A 14 -7.19 -39.42 -8.16
C GLU A 14 -7.43 -38.09 -7.45
N VAL A 15 -6.35 -37.38 -7.17
CA VAL A 15 -6.42 -36.06 -6.60
C VAL A 15 -7.13 -35.16 -7.59
N SER A 16 -8.27 -34.58 -7.21
CA SER A 16 -9.07 -33.74 -8.09
C SER A 16 -8.23 -32.60 -8.70
N GLY A 17 -8.59 -32.14 -9.89
CA GLY A 17 -7.90 -31.01 -10.54
C GLY A 17 -7.82 -29.77 -9.64
N HIS A 18 -8.87 -29.52 -8.85
CA HIS A 18 -8.92 -28.46 -7.84
C HIS A 18 -7.84 -28.63 -6.75
N GLN A 19 -7.70 -29.81 -6.19
CA GLN A 19 -6.68 -30.09 -5.17
C GLN A 19 -5.26 -29.99 -5.72
N ARG A 20 -5.05 -30.39 -6.99
CA ARG A 20 -3.76 -30.19 -7.68
C ARG A 20 -3.44 -28.71 -7.85
N MET A 21 -4.43 -27.90 -8.23
CA MET A 21 -4.28 -26.46 -8.36
C MET A 21 -3.94 -25.79 -7.02
N ILE A 22 -4.67 -26.11 -5.94
CA ILE A 22 -4.38 -25.59 -4.60
C ILE A 22 -2.93 -25.89 -4.18
N ARG A 23 -2.46 -27.13 -4.38
CA ARG A 23 -1.09 -27.53 -4.05
C ARG A 23 -0.05 -26.78 -4.89
N LEU A 24 -0.33 -26.59 -6.19
CA LEU A 24 0.54 -25.82 -7.09
C LEU A 24 0.63 -24.37 -6.64
N LEU A 25 -0.49 -23.71 -6.36
CA LEU A 25 -0.52 -22.34 -5.89
C LEU A 25 0.19 -22.17 -4.54
N ALA A 26 0.00 -23.10 -3.60
CA ALA A 26 0.70 -23.07 -2.32
C ALA A 26 2.22 -23.21 -2.49
N ARG A 27 2.68 -24.11 -3.39
CA ARG A 27 4.10 -24.25 -3.71
C ARG A 27 4.66 -22.98 -4.37
N LEU A 28 3.98 -22.45 -5.39
CA LEU A 28 4.39 -21.22 -6.05
C LEU A 28 4.45 -20.03 -5.07
N ALA A 29 3.48 -19.91 -4.17
CA ALA A 29 3.49 -18.88 -3.14
C ALA A 29 4.72 -19.00 -2.21
N ALA A 30 5.06 -20.22 -1.79
CA ALA A 30 6.22 -20.45 -0.93
C ALA A 30 7.56 -20.21 -1.66
N GLU A 31 7.69 -20.66 -2.89
CA GLU A 31 8.91 -20.48 -3.69
C GLU A 31 9.09 -19.03 -4.14
N THR A 32 8.02 -18.37 -4.59
CA THR A 32 8.09 -17.01 -5.14
C THR A 32 8.25 -15.95 -4.06
N ALA A 33 7.73 -16.17 -2.86
CA ALA A 33 7.86 -15.20 -1.76
C ALA A 33 9.33 -14.89 -1.41
N GLN A 34 10.23 -15.86 -1.59
CA GLN A 34 11.66 -15.67 -1.33
C GLN A 34 12.42 -15.02 -2.49
N GLN A 35 11.95 -15.16 -3.72
CA GLN A 35 12.65 -14.74 -4.93
C GLN A 35 12.08 -13.47 -5.54
N ASN A 36 10.79 -13.21 -5.36
CA ASN A 36 10.11 -12.06 -5.95
C ASN A 36 10.13 -10.84 -5.01
N PRO A 37 10.85 -9.76 -5.35
CA PRO A 37 10.89 -8.54 -4.52
C PRO A 37 9.53 -7.85 -4.42
N TRP A 38 8.58 -8.18 -5.29
CA TRP A 38 7.24 -7.59 -5.31
C TRP A 38 6.24 -8.31 -4.39
N LEU A 39 6.62 -9.45 -3.80
CA LEU A 39 5.78 -10.19 -2.86
C LEU A 39 6.25 -9.98 -1.41
N GLY A 40 5.26 -9.87 -0.50
CA GLY A 40 5.52 -9.72 0.93
C GLY A 40 6.26 -8.43 1.29
N ARG A 41 6.94 -8.44 2.43
CA ARG A 41 7.59 -7.26 3.04
C ARG A 41 9.06 -7.08 2.68
N LYS A 42 9.65 -7.96 1.90
CA LYS A 42 11.10 -7.96 1.62
C LYS A 42 11.65 -6.58 1.21
N MET A 43 10.93 -5.87 0.35
CA MET A 43 11.38 -4.53 -0.08
C MET A 43 11.21 -3.46 1.01
N VAL A 44 10.23 -3.61 1.91
CA VAL A 44 10.14 -2.76 3.11
C VAL A 44 11.38 -2.94 3.96
N ASP A 45 11.78 -4.19 4.25
CA ASP A 45 12.95 -4.49 5.08
C ASP A 45 14.25 -3.95 4.45
N VAL A 46 14.38 -4.07 3.13
CA VAL A 46 15.54 -3.51 2.39
C VAL A 46 15.59 -1.98 2.50
N TRP A 47 14.47 -1.29 2.30
CA TRP A 47 14.44 0.17 2.37
C TRP A 47 14.55 0.68 3.81
N GLN A 48 13.98 -0.05 4.79
CA GLN A 48 14.15 0.27 6.21
C GLN A 48 15.63 0.17 6.61
N THR A 49 16.29 -0.95 6.30
CA THR A 49 17.73 -1.13 6.56
C THR A 49 18.57 -0.02 5.93
N ARG A 50 18.22 0.37 4.70
CA ARG A 50 18.92 1.46 4.01
C ARG A 50 18.71 2.81 4.69
N LEU A 51 17.48 3.11 5.11
CA LEU A 51 17.16 4.35 5.81
C LEU A 51 17.88 4.39 7.17
N ASP A 52 17.89 3.30 7.91
CA ASP A 52 18.54 3.17 9.21
C ASP A 52 20.08 3.28 9.12
N SER A 53 20.66 2.97 7.96
CA SER A 53 22.10 3.10 7.70
C SER A 53 22.57 4.53 7.44
N LEU A 54 21.65 5.48 7.24
CA LEU A 54 22.00 6.89 7.01
C LEU A 54 22.50 7.54 8.31
N ALA A 55 23.63 8.23 8.21
CA ALA A 55 24.15 9.02 9.32
C ALA A 55 23.36 10.32 9.48
N ALA A 56 23.33 10.88 10.69
CA ALA A 56 22.56 12.10 10.99
C ALA A 56 22.97 13.33 10.15
N ASN A 57 24.22 13.34 9.66
CA ASN A 57 24.80 14.38 8.80
C ASN A 57 24.64 14.08 7.30
N ASP A 58 24.04 12.95 6.92
CA ASP A 58 23.77 12.68 5.51
C ASP A 58 22.79 13.69 4.92
N PRO A 59 22.90 13.97 3.61
CA PRO A 59 22.00 14.89 2.94
C PRO A 59 20.53 14.54 3.13
N LYS A 60 19.71 15.52 3.48
CA LYS A 60 18.27 15.32 3.81
C LYS A 60 17.46 14.72 2.66
N HIS A 61 17.87 14.91 1.41
CA HIS A 61 17.23 14.25 0.27
C HIS A 61 17.40 12.72 0.28
N HIS A 62 18.45 12.15 0.89
CA HIS A 62 18.59 10.71 1.03
C HIS A 62 17.51 10.14 1.97
N PHE A 63 17.26 10.81 3.11
CA PHE A 63 16.18 10.45 4.03
C PHE A 63 14.81 10.55 3.34
N LEU A 64 14.59 11.64 2.59
CA LEU A 64 13.35 11.84 1.84
C LEU A 64 13.11 10.70 0.84
N ILE A 65 14.12 10.31 0.06
CA ILE A 65 14.03 9.18 -0.88
C ILE A 65 13.73 7.88 -0.14
N GLY A 66 14.37 7.63 1.00
CA GLY A 66 14.12 6.44 1.84
C GLY A 66 12.66 6.37 2.30
N HIS A 67 12.13 7.46 2.84
CA HIS A 67 10.74 7.54 3.26
C HIS A 67 9.75 7.39 2.10
N LEU A 68 10.03 7.99 0.93
CA LEU A 68 9.19 7.81 -0.26
C LEU A 68 9.17 6.37 -0.77
N ALA A 69 10.31 5.69 -0.71
CA ALA A 69 10.41 4.29 -1.10
C ALA A 69 9.62 3.38 -0.13
N LEU A 70 9.76 3.60 1.19
CA LEU A 70 9.00 2.89 2.22
C LEU A 70 7.50 3.12 2.06
N ALA A 71 7.06 4.37 1.90
CA ALA A 71 5.66 4.69 1.68
C ALA A 71 5.08 3.96 0.46
N ARG A 72 5.85 3.82 -0.61
CA ARG A 72 5.43 3.08 -1.81
C ARG A 72 5.26 1.59 -1.52
N GLU A 73 6.20 0.98 -0.82
CA GLU A 73 6.15 -0.45 -0.51
C GLU A 73 5.06 -0.77 0.52
N GLU A 74 4.89 0.07 1.55
CA GLU A 74 3.82 -0.08 2.54
C GLU A 74 2.43 0.15 1.92
N SER A 75 2.30 1.08 0.97
CA SER A 75 1.06 1.28 0.20
C SER A 75 0.65 0.04 -0.58
N ARG A 76 1.62 -0.66 -1.17
CA ARG A 76 1.40 -1.94 -1.87
C ARG A 76 0.87 -3.02 -0.92
N LEU A 77 1.20 -2.94 0.35
CA LEU A 77 0.78 -3.88 1.39
C LEU A 77 -0.52 -3.47 2.10
N GLY A 78 -1.07 -2.29 1.78
CA GLY A 78 -2.28 -1.77 2.43
C GLY A 78 -2.03 -1.29 3.87
N ALA A 79 -0.81 -0.92 4.22
CA ALA A 79 -0.43 -0.46 5.55
C ALA A 79 -0.58 1.07 5.66
N GLU A 80 -1.82 1.59 5.58
CA GLU A 80 -2.12 3.02 5.47
C GLU A 80 -1.48 3.86 6.58
N ALA A 81 -1.42 3.38 7.81
CA ALA A 81 -0.80 4.11 8.91
C ALA A 81 0.71 4.33 8.65
N SER A 82 1.43 3.26 8.29
CA SER A 82 2.86 3.35 7.96
C SER A 82 3.12 4.24 6.75
N VAL A 83 2.23 4.21 5.75
CA VAL A 83 2.31 5.11 4.58
C VAL A 83 2.22 6.57 5.00
N ILE A 84 1.26 6.90 5.88
CA ILE A 84 1.08 8.25 6.39
C ILE A 84 2.31 8.69 7.19
N ASP A 85 2.84 7.84 8.06
CA ASP A 85 4.02 8.15 8.87
C ASP A 85 5.23 8.47 7.98
N HIS A 86 5.51 7.64 6.97
CA HIS A 86 6.62 7.86 6.06
C HIS A 86 6.42 9.09 5.17
N LEU A 87 5.21 9.32 4.64
CA LEU A 87 4.94 10.50 3.83
C LEU A 87 4.96 11.79 4.65
N THR A 88 4.53 11.75 5.91
CA THR A 88 4.65 12.88 6.84
C THR A 88 6.10 13.22 7.13
N ALA A 89 6.94 12.19 7.37
CA ALA A 89 8.38 12.39 7.53
C ALA A 89 9.02 12.97 6.25
N ALA A 90 8.66 12.44 5.07
CA ALA A 90 9.12 12.98 3.79
C ALA A 90 8.68 14.44 3.60
N HIS A 91 7.43 14.78 3.91
CA HIS A 91 6.89 16.14 3.81
C HIS A 91 7.67 17.12 4.72
N ALA A 92 7.97 16.71 5.95
CA ALA A 92 8.77 17.54 6.87
C ALA A 92 10.20 17.79 6.39
N LEU A 93 10.75 16.93 5.53
CA LEU A 93 12.09 17.08 4.96
C LEU A 93 12.12 17.98 3.71
N LEU A 94 10.98 18.33 3.10
CA LEU A 94 10.93 19.11 1.87
C LEU A 94 11.71 20.41 1.92
N PRO A 95 11.59 21.26 2.96
CA PRO A 95 12.32 22.54 2.99
C PRO A 95 13.84 22.36 2.95
N ALA A 96 14.34 21.31 3.57
CA ALA A 96 15.79 21.04 3.64
C ALA A 96 16.33 20.28 2.41
N ALA A 97 15.45 19.65 1.62
CA ALA A 97 15.81 18.82 0.47
C ALA A 97 15.53 19.51 -0.89
N GLN A 98 14.72 20.57 -0.95
CA GLN A 98 14.16 21.14 -2.17
C GLN A 98 15.19 21.49 -3.25
N ASN A 99 16.37 22.00 -2.88
CA ASN A 99 17.42 22.38 -3.82
C ASN A 99 18.16 21.18 -4.45
N ARG A 100 17.86 19.97 -4.01
CA ARG A 100 18.48 18.71 -4.49
C ARG A 100 17.47 17.72 -5.05
N MET A 101 16.23 18.18 -5.22
CA MET A 101 15.13 17.35 -5.74
C MET A 101 14.58 17.95 -7.02
N PRO A 102 14.10 17.13 -7.97
CA PRO A 102 13.34 17.62 -9.11
C PRO A 102 12.14 18.48 -8.67
N PRO A 103 11.78 19.54 -9.42
CA PRO A 103 10.74 20.51 -9.01
C PRO A 103 9.37 19.89 -8.71
N HIS A 104 9.00 18.79 -9.38
CA HIS A 104 7.72 18.11 -9.20
C HIS A 104 7.63 17.29 -7.90
N ILE A 105 8.76 16.89 -7.31
CA ILE A 105 8.77 16.00 -6.14
C ILE A 105 8.03 16.58 -4.93
N PRO A 106 8.18 17.85 -4.54
CA PRO A 106 7.44 18.43 -3.43
C PRO A 106 5.92 18.27 -3.59
N ASN A 107 5.37 18.58 -4.75
CA ASN A 107 3.95 18.42 -5.03
C ASN A 107 3.53 16.94 -5.06
N GLN A 108 4.38 16.06 -5.59
CA GLN A 108 4.11 14.62 -5.56
C GLN A 108 4.06 14.07 -4.13
N VAL A 109 4.90 14.55 -3.21
CA VAL A 109 4.85 14.17 -1.78
C VAL A 109 3.52 14.60 -1.16
N ARG A 110 3.11 15.88 -1.34
CA ARG A 110 1.83 16.39 -0.83
C ARG A 110 0.64 15.61 -1.38
N TYR A 111 0.63 15.38 -2.70
CA TYR A 111 -0.43 14.61 -3.36
C TYR A 111 -0.55 13.19 -2.81
N ARG A 112 0.57 12.48 -2.67
CA ARG A 112 0.58 11.12 -2.11
C ARG A 112 0.13 11.08 -0.66
N LEU A 113 0.51 12.06 0.15
CA LEU A 113 0.06 12.19 1.53
C LEU A 113 -1.44 12.45 1.59
N GLY A 114 -1.97 13.31 0.73
CA GLY A 114 -3.41 13.51 0.56
C GLY A 114 -4.15 12.23 0.20
N LEU A 115 -3.63 11.45 -0.75
CA LEU A 115 -4.21 10.15 -1.11
C LEU A 115 -4.15 9.13 0.04
N ALA A 116 -3.06 9.11 0.82
CA ALA A 116 -2.94 8.20 1.97
C ALA A 116 -4.00 8.53 3.04
N TYR A 117 -4.20 9.81 3.35
CA TYR A 117 -5.26 10.24 4.26
C TYR A 117 -6.67 9.96 3.71
N LEU A 118 -6.89 10.13 2.41
CA LEU A 118 -8.17 9.80 1.78
C LEU A 118 -8.49 8.30 1.95
N ARG A 119 -7.52 7.43 1.67
CA ARG A 119 -7.65 5.98 1.87
C ARG A 119 -7.89 5.61 3.33
N LEU A 120 -7.22 6.27 4.27
CA LEU A 120 -7.51 6.10 5.69
C LEU A 120 -8.97 6.44 6.00
N GLY A 121 -9.48 7.55 5.45
CA GLY A 121 -10.88 7.94 5.59
C GLY A 121 -11.85 6.91 5.03
N GLU A 122 -11.56 6.37 3.85
CA GLU A 122 -12.34 5.29 3.22
C GLU A 122 -12.33 4.02 4.06
N THR A 123 -11.15 3.57 4.49
CA THR A 123 -11.01 2.36 5.33
C THR A 123 -11.78 2.50 6.62
N GLN A 124 -11.70 3.65 7.30
CA GLN A 124 -12.32 3.87 8.60
C GLN A 124 -13.84 4.06 8.55
N ASN A 125 -14.38 4.59 7.46
CA ASN A 125 -15.79 4.93 7.36
C ASN A 125 -16.55 4.00 6.40
N CYS A 126 -16.00 3.69 5.23
CA CYS A 126 -16.72 2.89 4.22
C CYS A 126 -16.46 1.39 4.39
N CYS A 127 -15.20 0.99 4.68
CA CYS A 127 -14.87 -0.43 4.78
C CYS A 127 -15.18 -0.99 6.18
N ALA A 128 -14.74 -0.29 7.24
CA ALA A 128 -14.90 -0.77 8.62
C ALA A 128 -16.31 -0.57 9.18
N GLN A 129 -17.09 0.36 8.62
CA GLN A 129 -18.45 0.69 9.04
C GLN A 129 -19.43 0.63 7.87
N HIS A 130 -19.31 -0.40 7.04
CA HIS A 130 -20.17 -0.55 5.87
C HIS A 130 -21.62 -0.71 6.27
N SER A 131 -22.49 0.08 5.63
CA SER A 131 -23.95 -0.01 5.76
C SER A 131 -24.61 0.04 4.38
N GLY A 132 -25.90 -0.32 4.30
CA GLY A 132 -26.67 -0.20 3.07
C GLY A 132 -26.82 1.23 2.55
N GLU A 133 -26.54 2.23 3.39
CA GLU A 133 -26.60 3.66 3.05
C GLU A 133 -25.22 4.24 2.69
N SER A 134 -24.15 3.44 2.85
CA SER A 134 -22.78 3.87 2.52
C SER A 134 -22.65 4.11 1.02
N CYS A 135 -22.01 5.21 0.64
CA CYS A 135 -21.74 5.60 -0.75
C CYS A 135 -22.99 5.91 -1.61
N ILE A 136 -24.15 6.04 -1.02
CA ILE A 136 -25.39 6.45 -1.72
C ILE A 136 -25.61 7.94 -1.53
N LEU A 137 -25.75 8.67 -2.63
CA LEU A 137 -26.03 10.10 -2.60
C LEU A 137 -27.55 10.39 -2.64
N PRO A 138 -28.04 11.36 -1.82
CA PRO A 138 -27.30 12.13 -0.81
C PRO A 138 -26.91 11.26 0.40
N ILE A 139 -25.68 11.43 0.90
CA ILE A 139 -25.19 10.69 2.06
C ILE A 139 -26.06 11.05 3.28
N ALA A 140 -26.68 10.05 3.90
CA ALA A 140 -27.60 10.22 5.03
C ALA A 140 -27.47 9.05 6.02
N GLY A 141 -28.12 9.18 7.17
CA GLY A 141 -28.24 8.10 8.15
C GLY A 141 -26.89 7.48 8.55
N GLN A 142 -26.79 6.18 8.41
CA GLN A 142 -25.57 5.41 8.74
C GLN A 142 -24.44 5.58 7.71
N GLY A 143 -24.71 6.16 6.55
CA GLY A 143 -23.70 6.49 5.54
C GLY A 143 -22.86 7.70 5.92
N ILE A 144 -23.28 8.52 6.91
CA ILE A 144 -22.54 9.69 7.35
C ILE A 144 -21.25 9.27 8.05
N HIS A 145 -20.12 9.75 7.53
CA HIS A 145 -18.79 9.44 8.07
C HIS A 145 -18.61 9.95 9.49
N GLN A 146 -18.32 9.05 10.43
CA GLN A 146 -18.14 9.37 11.85
C GLN A 146 -16.67 9.72 12.18
N ARG A 147 -15.73 9.36 11.30
CA ARG A 147 -14.28 9.60 11.47
C ARG A 147 -13.76 10.53 10.39
N PRO A 148 -13.95 11.86 10.53
CA PRO A 148 -13.62 12.83 9.47
C PRO A 148 -12.14 13.19 9.39
N HIS A 149 -11.27 12.63 10.25
CA HIS A 149 -9.85 12.97 10.29
C HIS A 149 -9.18 12.76 8.93
N GLY A 150 -9.31 11.59 8.34
CA GLY A 150 -8.68 11.27 7.05
C GLY A 150 -9.09 12.23 5.94
N SER A 151 -10.39 12.51 5.78
CA SER A 151 -10.89 13.43 4.74
C SER A 151 -10.46 14.88 4.96
N ARG A 152 -10.35 15.33 6.21
CA ARG A 152 -9.90 16.69 6.54
C ARG A 152 -8.41 16.87 6.22
N GLU A 153 -7.57 15.92 6.62
CA GLU A 153 -6.13 15.98 6.33
C GLU A 153 -5.87 15.83 4.82
N ALA A 154 -6.61 14.94 4.14
CA ALA A 154 -6.54 14.83 2.68
C ALA A 154 -6.86 16.17 2.00
N SER A 155 -7.93 16.84 2.42
CA SER A 155 -8.33 18.15 1.87
C SER A 155 -7.24 19.20 2.07
N LYS A 156 -6.58 19.25 3.24
CA LYS A 156 -5.45 20.17 3.48
C LYS A 156 -4.30 19.92 2.51
N MET A 157 -3.91 18.65 2.34
CA MET A 157 -2.81 18.31 1.44
C MET A 157 -3.13 18.64 -0.02
N PHE A 158 -4.36 18.38 -0.47
CA PHE A 158 -4.77 18.74 -1.84
C PHE A 158 -4.85 20.25 -2.05
N LEU A 159 -5.25 21.03 -1.05
CA LEU A 159 -5.18 22.50 -1.12
C LEU A 159 -3.73 22.99 -1.20
N GLU A 160 -2.80 22.37 -0.49
CA GLU A 160 -1.37 22.67 -0.63
C GLU A 160 -0.84 22.32 -2.04
N VAL A 161 -1.26 21.19 -2.62
CA VAL A 161 -0.93 20.85 -4.01
C VAL A 161 -1.39 21.95 -4.96
N LEU A 162 -2.65 22.37 -4.85
CA LEU A 162 -3.21 23.42 -5.70
C LEU A 162 -2.49 24.76 -5.52
N ALA A 163 -2.12 25.12 -4.29
CA ALA A 163 -1.40 26.36 -3.99
C ALA A 163 0.03 26.41 -4.58
N HIS A 164 0.62 25.25 -4.89
CA HIS A 164 1.96 25.13 -5.45
C HIS A 164 1.98 24.61 -6.89
N ALA A 165 0.81 24.44 -7.49
CA ALA A 165 0.70 24.02 -8.88
C ALA A 165 0.99 25.19 -9.82
N GLU A 166 1.83 24.96 -10.82
CA GLU A 166 1.94 25.87 -11.95
C GLU A 166 0.68 25.76 -12.81
N PRO A 167 0.08 26.89 -13.26
CA PRO A 167 -1.20 26.90 -13.98
C PRO A 167 -1.26 26.00 -15.22
N ASP A 168 -0.12 25.77 -15.87
CA ASP A 168 0.00 24.98 -17.11
C ASP A 168 0.82 23.69 -16.95
N SER A 169 1.07 23.25 -15.68
CA SER A 169 1.84 22.03 -15.48
C SER A 169 0.99 20.79 -15.76
N SER A 170 1.53 19.88 -16.56
CA SER A 170 0.98 18.53 -16.76
C SER A 170 1.08 17.64 -15.51
N ASP A 171 1.40 18.21 -14.37
CA ASP A 171 1.62 17.48 -13.10
C ASP A 171 0.34 16.90 -12.51
N PHE A 172 -0.81 17.12 -13.15
CA PHE A 172 -2.12 16.58 -12.76
C PHE A 172 -2.64 15.46 -13.66
N LEU A 173 -1.89 15.04 -14.68
CA LEU A 173 -2.20 13.90 -15.53
C LEU A 173 -1.17 12.78 -15.32
#